data_a97103de58c4ca27b708c9e4c292d14d
#
_entry.id   a97103de58c4ca27b708c9e4c292d14d
#
_cell.length_a   1.000
_cell.length_b   1.000
_cell.length_c   1.000
_cell.angle_alpha   90.00
_cell.angle_beta   90.00
_cell.angle_gamma   90.00
#
_symmetry.space_group_name_H-M   'P 1'
#
loop_
_entity.id
_entity.type
_entity.pdbx_description
1 polymer ?
#
loop_
_entity_poly.entity_id
_entity_poly.type
_entity_poly.pdbx_seq_one_letter_code
_entity_poly.pdbx_strand_id
1 'polypeptide(L)'
;MKSGPGSAAIRRADHVAIAQFIKKGELVLDVGCGDGQLMELLQSERGARTRGLEVEQAGVNRCVAKGLAVVQGNADADLPVYPDDAYDVAILSKTIQELARPKFVLDELSRIARRVIISFRNYGHWKVRTTLMTTGRIPNLGSSSGWWSDGARRPCTARDMAELAAEAGLTVVAATAVNGKPISGKSLSRLNWTAEELVFVLERKKA
;
A
#
# COMPACT_ATOMS: atom_id res chain seq x y z
N MET A 1 -4.66 36.75 20.16
CA MET A 1 -3.91 35.47 20.35
C MET A 1 -3.64 34.93 18.97
N LYS A 2 -2.38 34.93 18.52
CA LYS A 2 -1.98 34.38 17.21
C LYS A 2 -1.88 32.85 17.34
N SER A 3 -2.72 32.12 16.61
CA SER A 3 -2.60 30.69 16.45
C SER A 3 -1.26 30.40 15.78
N GLY A 4 -0.37 29.68 16.49
CA GLY A 4 0.91 29.20 15.96
C GLY A 4 0.70 28.23 14.80
N PRO A 5 1.68 28.09 13.88
CA PRO A 5 1.58 27.17 12.74
C PRO A 5 1.49 25.75 13.29
N GLY A 6 0.39 25.07 12.98
CA GLY A 6 0.20 23.67 13.29
C GLY A 6 1.39 22.86 12.77
N SER A 7 1.94 22.00 13.62
CA SER A 7 2.96 21.01 13.29
C SER A 7 2.56 20.32 11.97
N ALA A 8 3.32 20.60 10.91
CA ALA A 8 3.16 19.87 9.66
C ALA A 8 3.51 18.40 9.96
N ALA A 9 2.50 17.55 10.09
CA ALA A 9 2.69 16.13 10.28
C ALA A 9 3.63 15.63 9.17
N ILE A 10 4.72 14.95 9.55
CA ILE A 10 5.70 14.40 8.61
C ILE A 10 4.94 13.44 7.69
N ARG A 11 4.70 13.88 6.46
CA ARG A 11 3.97 13.07 5.46
C ARG A 11 4.81 11.85 5.11
N ARG A 12 4.23 10.69 5.19
CA ARG A 12 4.88 9.46 4.74
C ARG A 12 5.14 9.55 3.23
N ALA A 13 6.36 9.24 2.82
CA ALA A 13 6.77 9.36 1.43
C ALA A 13 5.99 8.42 0.48
N ASP A 14 5.57 7.25 0.96
CA ASP A 14 4.72 6.33 0.20
C ASP A 14 3.31 6.90 -0.02
N HIS A 15 2.73 7.64 0.93
CA HIS A 15 1.45 8.33 0.75
C HIS A 15 1.51 9.36 -0.37
N VAL A 16 2.60 10.16 -0.41
CA VAL A 16 2.82 11.14 -1.48
C VAL A 16 2.96 10.45 -2.84
N ALA A 17 3.69 9.32 -2.89
CA ALA A 17 3.84 8.54 -4.11
C ALA A 17 2.51 7.93 -4.58
N ILE A 18 1.68 7.41 -3.67
CA ILE A 18 0.34 6.87 -3.97
C ILE A 18 -0.57 7.99 -4.51
N ALA A 19 -0.57 9.17 -3.87
CA ALA A 19 -1.43 10.29 -4.27
C ALA A 19 -1.20 10.76 -5.71
N GLN A 20 -0.03 10.53 -6.30
CA GLN A 20 0.24 10.85 -7.70
C GLN A 20 -0.62 10.04 -8.69
N PHE A 21 -1.09 8.87 -8.30
CA PHE A 21 -1.88 7.97 -9.13
C PHE A 21 -3.40 8.10 -8.89
N ILE A 22 -3.82 8.94 -7.94
CA ILE A 22 -5.24 9.18 -7.65
C ILE A 22 -5.74 10.38 -8.45
N LYS A 23 -6.82 10.17 -9.19
CA LYS A 23 -7.50 11.23 -9.95
C LYS A 23 -8.47 11.99 -9.06
N LYS A 24 -8.79 13.21 -9.47
CA LYS A 24 -9.73 14.06 -8.74
C LYS A 24 -11.11 13.39 -8.62
N GLY A 25 -11.62 13.32 -7.39
CA GLY A 25 -12.97 12.85 -7.09
C GLY A 25 -13.17 11.34 -7.09
N GLU A 26 -12.12 10.54 -7.30
CA GLU A 26 -12.24 9.07 -7.27
C GLU A 26 -12.73 8.57 -5.91
N LEU A 27 -13.49 7.46 -5.95
CA LEU A 27 -13.90 6.72 -4.76
C LEU A 27 -12.83 5.68 -4.42
N VAL A 28 -12.23 5.83 -3.26
CA VAL A 28 -11.05 5.08 -2.82
C VAL A 28 -11.36 4.23 -1.59
N LEU A 29 -11.00 2.94 -1.63
CA LEU A 29 -10.97 2.05 -0.47
C LEU A 29 -9.52 1.92 0.03
N ASP A 30 -9.23 2.38 1.24
CA ASP A 30 -7.93 2.24 1.90
C ASP A 30 -7.98 1.06 2.87
N VAL A 31 -7.31 -0.04 2.54
CA VAL A 31 -7.33 -1.29 3.31
C VAL A 31 -6.12 -1.35 4.23
N GLY A 32 -6.37 -1.41 5.54
CA GLY A 32 -5.36 -1.21 6.58
C GLY A 32 -5.02 0.29 6.72
N CYS A 33 -6.06 1.13 6.82
CA CYS A 33 -5.91 2.58 6.77
C CYS A 33 -5.23 3.19 8.02
N GLY A 34 -5.04 2.42 9.08
CA GLY A 34 -4.37 2.83 10.30
C GLY A 34 -5.05 4.01 10.99
N ASP A 35 -4.38 5.15 11.04
CA ASP A 35 -4.91 6.39 11.62
C ASP A 35 -5.54 7.33 10.58
N GLY A 36 -5.70 6.90 9.34
CA GLY A 36 -6.35 7.62 8.26
C GLY A 36 -5.51 8.72 7.59
N GLN A 37 -4.20 8.83 7.85
CA GLN A 37 -3.35 9.87 7.26
C GLN A 37 -3.38 9.89 5.73
N LEU A 38 -3.40 8.71 5.08
CA LEU A 38 -3.51 8.62 3.63
C LEU A 38 -4.87 9.13 3.15
N MET A 39 -5.94 8.74 3.83
CA MET A 39 -7.30 9.19 3.52
C MET A 39 -7.42 10.72 3.59
N GLU A 40 -6.91 11.36 4.65
CA GLU A 40 -6.87 12.82 4.79
C GLU A 40 -6.09 13.49 3.64
N LEU A 41 -4.93 12.92 3.30
CA LEU A 41 -4.11 13.43 2.20
C LEU A 41 -4.86 13.37 0.86
N LEU A 42 -5.51 12.24 0.56
CA LEU A 42 -6.25 12.06 -0.69
C LEU A 42 -7.49 12.95 -0.77
N GLN A 43 -8.19 13.15 0.34
CA GLN A 43 -9.31 14.10 0.41
C GLN A 43 -8.85 15.54 0.16
N SER A 44 -7.79 15.98 0.83
CA SER A 44 -7.31 17.35 0.75
C SER A 44 -6.64 17.69 -0.60
N GLU A 45 -5.84 16.78 -1.16
CA GLU A 45 -5.05 17.06 -2.37
C GLU A 45 -5.76 16.65 -3.66
N ARG A 46 -6.62 15.64 -3.61
CA ARG A 46 -7.29 15.08 -4.79
C ARG A 46 -8.80 15.24 -4.75
N GLY A 47 -9.39 15.73 -3.65
CA GLY A 47 -10.83 15.76 -3.49
C GLY A 47 -11.44 14.34 -3.59
N ALA A 48 -10.66 13.32 -3.27
CA ALA A 48 -11.11 11.92 -3.34
C ALA A 48 -12.16 11.64 -2.25
N ARG A 49 -13.07 10.73 -2.55
CA ARG A 49 -14.00 10.19 -1.56
C ARG A 49 -13.40 8.92 -1.00
N THR A 50 -12.98 8.93 0.26
CA THR A 50 -12.27 7.81 0.86
C THR A 50 -13.14 6.99 1.80
N ARG A 51 -12.93 5.69 1.85
CA ARG A 51 -13.45 4.73 2.81
C ARG A 51 -12.26 3.93 3.37
N GLY A 52 -12.23 3.70 4.68
CA GLY A 52 -11.19 2.90 5.31
C GLY A 52 -11.72 1.55 5.76
N LEU A 53 -10.89 0.52 5.70
CA LEU A 53 -11.04 -0.76 6.39
C LEU A 53 -9.85 -0.94 7.32
N GLU A 54 -10.08 -1.12 8.63
CA GLU A 54 -9.03 -1.22 9.63
C GLU A 54 -9.36 -2.30 10.66
N VAL A 55 -8.41 -3.16 10.98
CA VAL A 55 -8.61 -4.25 11.93
C VAL A 55 -8.47 -3.76 13.38
N GLU A 56 -7.56 -2.83 13.62
CA GLU A 56 -7.26 -2.33 14.95
C GLU A 56 -8.28 -1.28 15.41
N GLN A 57 -9.02 -1.55 16.50
CA GLN A 57 -9.99 -0.61 17.05
C GLN A 57 -9.39 0.77 17.35
N ALA A 58 -8.14 0.83 17.78
CA ALA A 58 -7.45 2.08 18.03
C ALA A 58 -7.25 2.92 16.75
N GLY A 59 -7.01 2.25 15.60
CA GLY A 59 -6.97 2.89 14.28
C GLY A 59 -8.32 3.46 13.89
N VAL A 60 -9.37 2.63 14.00
CA VAL A 60 -10.76 3.05 13.75
C VAL A 60 -11.13 4.29 14.56
N ASN A 61 -10.86 4.27 15.87
CA ASN A 61 -11.16 5.40 16.75
C ASN A 61 -10.43 6.70 16.31
N ARG A 62 -9.17 6.59 15.87
CA ARG A 62 -8.43 7.75 15.34
C ARG A 62 -9.04 8.29 14.05
N CYS A 63 -9.45 7.41 13.14
CA CYS A 63 -10.14 7.81 11.91
C CYS A 63 -11.47 8.51 12.20
N VAL A 64 -12.29 7.95 13.09
CA VAL A 64 -13.58 8.54 13.48
C VAL A 64 -13.38 9.91 14.14
N ALA A 65 -12.38 10.06 15.00
CA ALA A 65 -12.06 11.34 15.63
C ALA A 65 -11.68 12.44 14.61
N LYS A 66 -11.22 12.07 13.42
CA LYS A 66 -10.90 12.96 12.30
C LYS A 66 -12.08 13.13 11.32
N GLY A 67 -13.23 12.53 11.60
CA GLY A 67 -14.40 12.56 10.72
C GLY A 67 -14.26 11.71 9.44
N LEU A 68 -13.33 10.76 9.42
CA LEU A 68 -13.12 9.86 8.29
C LEU A 68 -14.10 8.69 8.33
N ALA A 69 -14.58 8.28 7.16
CA ALA A 69 -15.45 7.13 7.04
C ALA A 69 -14.63 5.84 7.04
N VAL A 70 -14.73 5.06 8.11
CA VAL A 70 -13.99 3.81 8.34
C VAL A 70 -14.90 2.72 8.86
N VAL A 71 -14.62 1.48 8.47
CA VAL A 71 -15.26 0.27 9.00
C VAL A 71 -14.18 -0.56 9.71
N GLN A 72 -14.52 -1.09 10.88
CA GLN A 72 -13.67 -2.09 11.52
C GLN A 72 -13.86 -3.43 10.82
N GLY A 73 -12.76 -4.05 10.37
CA GLY A 73 -12.82 -5.36 9.73
C GLY A 73 -11.45 -5.89 9.34
N ASN A 74 -11.43 -7.18 9.05
CA ASN A 74 -10.23 -7.90 8.65
C ASN A 74 -10.24 -8.16 7.13
N ALA A 75 -9.27 -7.60 6.40
CA ALA A 75 -9.15 -7.79 4.97
C ALA A 75 -9.05 -9.27 4.55
N ASP A 76 -8.44 -10.11 5.39
CA ASP A 76 -8.34 -11.56 5.14
C ASP A 76 -9.69 -12.30 5.23
N ALA A 77 -10.77 -11.65 5.70
CA ALA A 77 -12.07 -12.28 5.93
C ALA A 77 -13.25 -11.49 5.33
N ASP A 78 -13.25 -10.16 5.44
CA ASP A 78 -14.45 -9.34 5.27
C ASP A 78 -14.60 -8.71 3.89
N LEU A 79 -13.58 -8.80 3.02
CA LEU A 79 -13.67 -8.26 1.65
C LEU A 79 -14.79 -8.87 0.79
N PRO A 80 -15.17 -10.15 0.92
CA PRO A 80 -16.27 -10.73 0.12
C PRO A 80 -17.61 -10.04 0.26
N VAL A 81 -17.86 -9.27 1.34
CA VAL A 81 -19.12 -8.52 1.51
C VAL A 81 -19.22 -7.27 0.64
N TYR A 82 -18.09 -6.81 0.08
CA TYR A 82 -18.07 -5.64 -0.78
C TYR A 82 -18.58 -5.98 -2.19
N PRO A 83 -19.41 -5.11 -2.82
CA PRO A 83 -19.87 -5.34 -4.18
C PRO A 83 -18.75 -5.28 -5.22
N ASP A 84 -18.98 -5.91 -6.38
CA ASP A 84 -18.10 -5.79 -7.54
C ASP A 84 -18.05 -4.35 -8.05
N ASP A 85 -16.89 -3.91 -8.52
CA ASP A 85 -16.66 -2.58 -9.10
C ASP A 85 -17.17 -1.40 -8.24
N ALA A 86 -17.28 -1.61 -6.91
CA ALA A 86 -17.78 -0.61 -5.98
C ALA A 86 -16.87 0.61 -5.82
N TYR A 87 -15.57 0.48 -6.16
CA TYR A 87 -14.57 1.52 -6.00
C TYR A 87 -13.81 1.77 -7.31
N ASP A 88 -13.34 3.01 -7.50
CA ASP A 88 -12.43 3.32 -8.59
C ASP A 88 -11.03 2.80 -8.30
N VAL A 89 -10.61 2.89 -7.02
CA VAL A 89 -9.26 2.46 -6.56
C VAL A 89 -9.36 1.79 -5.20
N ALA A 90 -8.66 0.67 -5.04
CA ALA A 90 -8.35 0.09 -3.74
C ALA A 90 -6.86 0.25 -3.43
N ILE A 91 -6.51 0.54 -2.18
CA ILE A 91 -5.13 0.80 -1.76
C ILE A 91 -4.73 -0.17 -0.64
N LEU A 92 -3.50 -0.68 -0.72
CA LEU A 92 -2.79 -1.40 0.34
C LEU A 92 -1.47 -0.66 0.63
N SER A 93 -1.50 0.31 1.57
CA SER A 93 -0.32 1.08 1.95
C SER A 93 0.51 0.35 3.00
N LYS A 94 1.55 -0.37 2.55
CA LYS A 94 2.43 -1.24 3.38
C LYS A 94 1.71 -2.41 4.09
N THR A 95 0.47 -2.67 3.73
CA THR A 95 -0.39 -3.67 4.35
C THR A 95 -0.18 -5.07 3.76
N ILE A 96 0.09 -5.16 2.44
CA ILE A 96 0.16 -6.44 1.71
C ILE A 96 1.11 -7.47 2.34
N GLN A 97 2.23 -7.02 2.91
CA GLN A 97 3.24 -7.87 3.51
C GLN A 97 2.86 -8.38 4.91
N GLU A 98 1.81 -7.81 5.51
CA GLU A 98 1.30 -8.17 6.85
C GLU A 98 0.08 -9.10 6.77
N LEU A 99 -0.55 -9.22 5.59
CA LEU A 99 -1.74 -10.05 5.38
C LEU A 99 -1.44 -11.55 5.56
N ALA A 100 -2.39 -12.27 6.11
CA ALA A 100 -2.31 -13.72 6.22
C ALA A 100 -2.50 -14.41 4.84
N ARG A 101 -3.39 -13.86 3.99
CA ARG A 101 -3.75 -14.41 2.68
C ARG A 101 -3.63 -13.36 1.56
N PRO A 102 -2.40 -12.87 1.23
CA PRO A 102 -2.22 -11.75 0.30
C PRO A 102 -2.81 -12.00 -1.09
N LYS A 103 -2.74 -13.25 -1.61
CA LYS A 103 -3.36 -13.59 -2.89
C LYS A 103 -4.87 -13.44 -2.84
N PHE A 104 -5.52 -13.99 -1.83
CA PHE A 104 -6.98 -13.86 -1.65
C PHE A 104 -7.40 -12.38 -1.58
N VAL A 105 -6.66 -11.57 -0.81
CA VAL A 105 -6.96 -10.13 -0.71
C VAL A 105 -6.79 -9.43 -2.06
N LEU A 106 -5.76 -9.75 -2.86
CA LEU A 106 -5.61 -9.18 -4.19
C LEU A 106 -6.72 -9.65 -5.16
N ASP A 107 -7.14 -10.91 -5.10
CA ASP A 107 -8.25 -11.43 -5.89
C ASP A 107 -9.53 -10.62 -5.58
N GLU A 108 -9.85 -10.45 -4.28
CA GLU A 108 -11.01 -9.67 -3.86
C GLU A 108 -10.90 -8.19 -4.26
N LEU A 109 -9.75 -7.56 -4.05
CA LEU A 109 -9.57 -6.16 -4.44
C LEU A 109 -9.64 -5.96 -5.96
N SER A 110 -9.22 -6.96 -6.74
CA SER A 110 -9.39 -6.92 -8.20
C SER A 110 -10.86 -6.98 -8.62
N ARG A 111 -11.72 -7.63 -7.84
CA ARG A 111 -13.18 -7.68 -8.03
C ARG A 111 -13.85 -6.36 -7.61
N ILE A 112 -13.46 -5.85 -6.44
CA ILE A 112 -14.07 -4.70 -5.77
C ILE A 112 -13.72 -3.37 -6.45
N ALA A 113 -12.51 -3.25 -7.03
CA ALA A 113 -12.02 -1.99 -7.58
C ALA A 113 -11.48 -2.14 -9.00
N ARG A 114 -11.58 -1.05 -9.79
CA ARG A 114 -11.05 -1.00 -11.16
C ARG A 114 -9.53 -1.01 -11.20
N ARG A 115 -8.88 -0.42 -10.19
CA ARG A 115 -7.42 -0.37 -10.02
C ARG A 115 -7.07 -0.69 -8.59
N VAL A 116 -5.93 -1.37 -8.41
CA VAL A 116 -5.36 -1.63 -7.09
C VAL A 116 -3.99 -0.96 -7.01
N ILE A 117 -3.75 -0.19 -5.96
CA ILE A 117 -2.46 0.44 -5.70
C ILE A 117 -1.86 -0.18 -4.45
N ILE A 118 -0.65 -0.67 -4.55
CA ILE A 118 0.05 -1.29 -3.43
C ILE A 118 1.39 -0.60 -3.17
N SER A 119 1.71 -0.31 -1.93
CA SER A 119 3.06 0.05 -1.53
C SER A 119 3.67 -1.03 -0.65
N PHE A 120 4.95 -1.31 -0.84
CA PHE A 120 5.65 -2.39 -0.14
C PHE A 120 7.15 -2.15 -0.07
N ARG A 121 7.81 -2.82 0.88
CA ARG A 121 9.27 -2.84 1.00
C ARG A 121 9.86 -3.90 0.09
N ASN A 122 10.90 -3.52 -0.62
CA ASN A 122 11.54 -4.37 -1.62
C ASN A 122 12.80 -5.05 -1.09
N TYR A 123 12.71 -6.32 -0.80
CA TYR A 123 13.85 -7.14 -0.39
C TYR A 123 14.80 -7.48 -1.56
N GLY A 124 14.43 -7.15 -2.79
CA GLY A 124 15.29 -7.24 -3.97
C GLY A 124 16.33 -6.13 -4.09
N HIS A 125 16.28 -5.10 -3.24
CA HIS A 125 17.22 -3.99 -3.25
C HIS A 125 18.67 -4.44 -3.02
N TRP A 126 19.64 -3.81 -3.71
CA TRP A 126 21.04 -4.24 -3.66
C TRP A 126 21.65 -4.27 -2.26
N LYS A 127 21.31 -3.30 -1.39
CA LYS A 127 21.79 -3.30 0.01
C LYS A 127 21.30 -4.53 0.79
N VAL A 128 20.05 -4.94 0.59
CA VAL A 128 19.50 -6.15 1.22
C VAL A 128 20.28 -7.38 0.79
N ARG A 129 20.54 -7.49 -0.51
CA ARG A 129 21.32 -8.61 -1.09
C ARG A 129 22.74 -8.64 -0.57
N THR A 130 23.43 -7.51 -0.54
CA THR A 130 24.81 -7.43 -0.02
C THR A 130 24.87 -7.73 1.46
N THR A 131 23.93 -7.22 2.26
CA THR A 131 23.87 -7.54 3.69
C THR A 131 23.65 -9.04 3.92
N LEU A 132 22.72 -9.65 3.19
CA LEU A 132 22.48 -11.09 3.30
C LEU A 132 23.72 -11.91 2.91
N MET A 133 24.40 -11.53 1.82
CA MET A 133 25.62 -12.21 1.35
C MET A 133 26.81 -12.07 2.31
N THR A 134 26.97 -10.90 2.93
CA THR A 134 28.15 -10.63 3.77
C THR A 134 27.96 -11.02 5.24
N THR A 135 26.72 -10.98 5.74
CA THR A 135 26.44 -11.23 7.16
C THR A 135 25.63 -12.51 7.41
N GLY A 136 25.05 -13.12 6.38
CA GLY A 136 24.14 -14.25 6.51
C GLY A 136 22.82 -13.89 7.24
N ARG A 137 22.51 -12.60 7.41
CA ARG A 137 21.32 -12.14 8.15
C ARG A 137 20.37 -11.40 7.24
N ILE A 138 19.06 -11.63 7.43
CA ILE A 138 18.02 -10.84 6.79
C ILE A 138 18.05 -9.44 7.43
N PRO A 139 18.28 -8.38 6.64
CA PRO A 139 18.29 -7.02 7.16
C PRO A 139 16.93 -6.59 7.65
N ASN A 140 16.92 -5.90 8.78
CA ASN A 140 15.70 -5.39 9.38
C ASN A 140 15.29 -4.08 8.68
N LEU A 141 14.40 -4.17 7.69
CA LEU A 141 13.93 -3.01 6.94
C LEU A 141 12.88 -2.22 7.75
N GLY A 142 13.33 -1.53 8.81
CA GLY A 142 12.52 -0.54 9.53
C GLY A 142 11.59 -1.09 10.60
N SER A 143 11.90 -2.26 11.17
CA SER A 143 11.41 -2.69 12.46
C SER A 143 12.49 -2.45 13.53
N SER A 144 12.09 -1.94 14.68
CA SER A 144 13.00 -1.81 15.85
C SER A 144 13.26 -3.15 16.54
N SER A 145 12.51 -4.18 16.18
CA SER A 145 12.56 -5.53 16.73
C SER A 145 13.01 -6.54 15.65
N GLY A 146 13.52 -7.69 16.05
CA GLY A 146 14.06 -8.70 15.14
C GLY A 146 12.96 -9.33 14.25
N TRP A 147 13.40 -10.20 13.33
CA TRP A 147 12.52 -10.92 12.38
C TRP A 147 11.46 -11.80 13.06
N TRP A 148 11.63 -12.06 14.34
CA TRP A 148 10.73 -12.87 15.20
C TRP A 148 9.64 -12.05 15.90
N SER A 149 9.59 -10.73 15.72
CA SER A 149 8.59 -9.88 16.39
C SER A 149 7.20 -10.05 15.76
N ASP A 150 6.17 -9.81 16.57
CA ASP A 150 4.80 -9.75 16.10
C ASP A 150 4.66 -8.74 14.95
N GLY A 151 3.94 -9.11 13.90
CA GLY A 151 3.90 -8.36 12.65
C GLY A 151 5.05 -8.67 11.70
N ALA A 152 5.65 -9.88 11.80
CA ALA A 152 6.67 -10.35 10.88
C ALA A 152 6.19 -10.24 9.44
N ARG A 153 6.80 -9.32 8.70
CA ARG A 153 6.43 -9.04 7.31
C ARG A 153 6.92 -10.16 6.41
N ARG A 154 6.09 -10.53 5.43
CA ARG A 154 6.52 -11.41 4.35
C ARG A 154 7.56 -10.69 3.50
N PRO A 155 8.83 -11.13 3.50
CA PRO A 155 9.83 -10.54 2.62
C PRO A 155 9.46 -10.87 1.17
N CYS A 156 9.39 -9.86 0.33
CA CYS A 156 9.17 -10.05 -1.11
C CYS A 156 9.99 -9.05 -1.92
N THR A 157 10.30 -9.41 -3.13
CA THR A 157 10.94 -8.52 -4.09
C THR A 157 9.89 -7.90 -5.03
N ALA A 158 10.29 -6.91 -5.82
CA ALA A 158 9.41 -6.36 -6.85
C ALA A 158 8.97 -7.42 -7.88
N ARG A 159 9.79 -8.44 -8.11
CA ARG A 159 9.46 -9.55 -9.02
C ARG A 159 8.40 -10.46 -8.41
N ASP A 160 8.58 -10.86 -7.15
CA ASP A 160 7.60 -11.70 -6.44
C ASP A 160 6.23 -11.00 -6.37
N MET A 161 6.23 -9.68 -6.12
CA MET A 161 4.99 -8.91 -6.10
C MET A 161 4.31 -8.82 -7.47
N ALA A 162 5.09 -8.71 -8.54
CA ALA A 162 4.53 -8.71 -9.90
C ALA A 162 3.99 -10.11 -10.29
N GLU A 163 4.63 -11.18 -9.83
CA GLU A 163 4.17 -12.55 -10.01
C GLU A 163 2.86 -12.79 -9.25
N LEU A 164 2.80 -12.42 -7.98
CA LEU A 164 1.58 -12.48 -7.17
C LEU A 164 0.42 -11.70 -7.81
N ALA A 165 0.69 -10.49 -8.32
CA ALA A 165 -0.31 -9.71 -9.04
C ALA A 165 -0.81 -10.46 -10.30
N ALA A 166 0.11 -11.08 -11.06
CA ALA A 166 -0.24 -11.83 -12.26
C ALA A 166 -1.10 -13.07 -11.95
N GLU A 167 -0.82 -13.75 -10.84
CA GLU A 167 -1.64 -14.88 -10.34
C GLU A 167 -3.04 -14.45 -9.90
N ALA A 168 -3.19 -13.19 -9.42
CA ALA A 168 -4.48 -12.57 -9.11
C ALA A 168 -5.17 -11.93 -10.32
N GLY A 169 -4.73 -12.26 -11.56
CA GLY A 169 -5.32 -11.72 -12.79
C GLY A 169 -5.04 -10.23 -13.04
N LEU A 170 -4.10 -9.64 -12.32
CA LEU A 170 -3.73 -8.24 -12.41
C LEU A 170 -2.44 -8.05 -13.23
N THR A 171 -2.27 -6.86 -13.81
CA THR A 171 -1.07 -6.45 -14.52
C THR A 171 -0.52 -5.16 -13.92
N VAL A 172 0.80 -5.07 -13.74
CA VAL A 172 1.48 -3.84 -13.32
C VAL A 172 1.48 -2.86 -14.48
N VAL A 173 0.65 -1.82 -14.41
CA VAL A 173 0.54 -0.79 -15.46
C VAL A 173 1.45 0.40 -15.20
N ALA A 174 1.78 0.66 -13.94
CA ALA A 174 2.76 1.67 -13.54
C ALA A 174 3.48 1.24 -12.26
N ALA A 175 4.72 1.68 -12.11
CA ALA A 175 5.51 1.49 -10.91
C ALA A 175 6.34 2.73 -10.61
N THR A 176 6.57 3.02 -9.33
CA THR A 176 7.49 4.07 -8.90
C THR A 176 8.23 3.65 -7.64
N ALA A 177 9.49 4.09 -7.51
CA ALA A 177 10.15 4.08 -6.22
C ALA A 177 9.52 5.17 -5.33
N VAL A 178 9.35 4.89 -4.06
CA VAL A 178 9.03 5.92 -3.07
C VAL A 178 10.15 6.98 -3.12
N ASN A 179 9.83 8.25 -3.30
CA ASN A 179 10.74 9.37 -3.62
C ASN A 179 11.31 9.36 -5.07
N GLY A 180 10.76 8.55 -5.97
CA GLY A 180 11.11 8.49 -7.39
C GLY A 180 10.05 9.09 -8.31
N LYS A 181 10.39 9.19 -9.61
CA LYS A 181 9.42 9.51 -10.65
C LYS A 181 8.71 8.22 -11.11
N PRO A 182 7.42 8.28 -11.47
CA PRO A 182 6.72 7.14 -12.05
C PRO A 182 7.42 6.63 -13.30
N ILE A 183 7.54 5.32 -13.42
CA ILE A 183 8.13 4.65 -14.57
C ILE A 183 7.10 3.68 -15.14
N SER A 184 6.88 3.72 -16.46
CA SER A 184 6.00 2.75 -17.13
C SER A 184 6.75 1.48 -17.54
N GLY A 185 6.17 0.34 -17.25
CA GLY A 185 6.35 -1.01 -17.80
C GLY A 185 7.74 -1.66 -17.88
N LYS A 186 8.76 -1.06 -18.48
CA LYS A 186 9.99 -1.78 -18.85
C LYS A 186 11.13 -1.78 -17.82
N SER A 187 10.98 -1.14 -16.68
CA SER A 187 12.07 -0.90 -15.72
C SER A 187 11.94 -1.65 -14.40
N LEU A 188 11.09 -2.69 -14.33
CA LEU A 188 10.88 -3.46 -13.10
C LEU A 188 12.19 -4.05 -12.55
N SER A 189 13.05 -4.57 -13.42
CA SER A 189 14.35 -5.12 -13.01
C SER A 189 15.26 -4.07 -12.38
N ARG A 190 15.27 -2.84 -12.92
CA ARG A 190 16.02 -1.73 -12.34
C ARG A 190 15.44 -1.31 -10.99
N LEU A 191 14.12 -1.15 -10.90
CA LEU A 191 13.44 -0.82 -9.64
C LEU A 191 13.67 -1.90 -8.59
N ASN A 192 13.62 -3.17 -8.98
CA ASN A 192 13.91 -4.28 -8.07
C ASN A 192 15.32 -4.21 -7.47
N TRP A 193 16.29 -3.64 -8.20
CA TRP A 193 17.65 -3.48 -7.73
C TRP A 193 17.89 -2.19 -6.93
N THR A 194 17.24 -1.08 -7.31
CA THR A 194 17.58 0.26 -6.82
C THR A 194 16.58 0.88 -5.85
N ALA A 195 15.35 0.37 -5.76
CA ALA A 195 14.32 0.94 -4.91
C ALA A 195 14.19 0.16 -3.60
N GLU A 196 14.25 0.86 -2.46
CA GLU A 196 14.02 0.28 -1.12
C GLU A 196 12.53 0.07 -0.87
N GLU A 197 11.68 0.99 -1.34
CA GLU A 197 10.22 0.91 -1.26
C GLU A 197 9.62 1.25 -2.63
N LEU A 198 8.54 0.56 -2.97
CA LEU A 198 7.86 0.67 -4.27
C LEU A 198 6.38 0.92 -4.11
N VAL A 199 5.82 1.60 -5.09
CA VAL A 199 4.37 1.69 -5.33
C VAL A 199 4.09 1.07 -6.70
N PHE A 200 3.18 0.11 -6.75
CA PHE A 200 2.65 -0.48 -7.98
C PHE A 200 1.21 -0.05 -8.18
N VAL A 201 0.86 0.26 -9.43
CA VAL A 201 -0.51 0.40 -9.90
C VAL A 201 -0.85 -0.83 -10.73
N LEU A 202 -1.89 -1.52 -10.32
CA LEU A 202 -2.34 -2.77 -10.90
C LEU A 202 -3.73 -2.56 -11.53
N GLU A 203 -3.93 -3.16 -12.70
CA GLU A 203 -5.23 -3.21 -13.38
C GLU A 203 -5.55 -4.64 -13.78
N ARG A 204 -6.85 -4.96 -13.89
CA ARG A 204 -7.27 -6.26 -14.43
C ARG A 204 -6.70 -6.45 -15.84
N LYS A 205 -6.23 -7.66 -16.13
CA LYS A 205 -5.85 -8.00 -17.51
C LYS A 205 -7.07 -7.78 -18.40
N LYS A 206 -6.89 -7.01 -19.47
CA LYS A 206 -7.90 -6.96 -20.53
C LYS A 206 -7.96 -8.35 -21.17
N ALA A 207 -9.16 -8.93 -21.19
CA ALA A 207 -9.45 -10.17 -21.91
C ALA A 207 -9.12 -10.03 -23.39
#